data_63c31612473fa49d029bbd6c54fe3d39
#
_entry.id   63c31612473fa49d029bbd6c54fe3d39
#
_cell.length_a   1.000
_cell.length_b   1.000
_cell.length_c   1.000
_cell.angle_alpha   90.00
_cell.angle_beta   90.00
_cell.angle_gamma   90.00
#
_symmetry.space_group_name_H-M   'P 1'
#
loop_
_entity.id
_entity.type
_entity.pdbx_description
1 polymer ?
#
loop_
_entity_poly.entity_id
_entity_poly.type
_entity_poly.pdbx_seq_one_letter_code
_entity_poly.pdbx_strand_id
1 'polypeptide(L)'
;IKDLIKHLPEWSTPRCYDRSVLTLFSRGYLVPQPYGVVLVIGTWNYPFMLTLMPLAAALSAGNVVVVKPSNVSPTCSKLISRLLREYMDPT
;
A
#
# COMPACT_ATOMS: atom_id res chain seq x y z
N ILE A 1 4.08 4.45 -9.39
CA ILE A 1 4.55 3.06 -9.15
C ILE A 1 6.08 3.00 -9.21
N LYS A 2 6.76 3.48 -10.25
CA LYS A 2 8.23 3.45 -10.32
C LYS A 2 8.90 4.07 -9.10
N ASP A 3 8.35 5.13 -8.56
CA ASP A 3 8.84 5.80 -7.36
C ASP A 3 8.68 4.92 -6.11
N LEU A 4 7.54 4.22 -5.95
CA LEU A 4 7.33 3.24 -4.90
C LEU A 4 8.40 2.13 -4.95
N ILE A 5 8.63 1.55 -6.12
CA ILE A 5 9.62 0.48 -6.30
C ILE A 5 11.03 0.96 -5.93
N LYS A 6 11.38 2.18 -6.33
CA LYS A 6 12.71 2.77 -6.06
C LYS A 6 12.98 2.97 -4.57
N HIS A 7 11.98 3.46 -3.83
CA HIS A 7 12.15 3.84 -2.42
C HIS A 7 11.70 2.76 -1.43
N LEU A 8 11.06 1.67 -1.91
CA LEU A 8 10.56 0.60 -1.05
C LEU A 8 11.64 -0.01 -0.12
N PRO A 9 12.88 -0.28 -0.58
CA PRO A 9 13.93 -0.80 0.30
C PRO A 9 14.29 0.16 1.43
N GLU A 10 14.30 1.46 1.16
CA GLU A 10 14.55 2.48 2.16
C GLU A 10 13.41 2.57 3.18
N TRP A 11 12.16 2.57 2.70
CA TRP A 11 10.98 2.71 3.55
C TRP A 11 10.69 1.48 4.41
N SER A 12 11.08 0.30 3.96
CA SER A 12 10.89 -0.96 4.69
C SER A 12 12.02 -1.27 5.68
N THR A 13 13.14 -0.52 5.63
CA THR A 13 14.28 -0.76 6.51
C THR A 13 14.05 -0.14 7.90
N PRO A 14 14.30 -0.90 8.99
CA PRO A 14 14.27 -0.35 10.33
C PRO A 14 15.24 0.82 10.49
N ARG A 15 14.79 1.91 11.10
CA ARG A 15 15.59 3.11 11.35
C ARG A 15 15.90 3.24 12.83
N CYS A 16 17.14 3.65 13.17
CA CYS A 16 17.45 4.02 14.54
C CYS A 16 16.68 5.29 14.92
N TYR A 17 16.09 5.26 16.11
CA TYR A 17 15.49 6.45 16.71
C TYR A 17 16.57 7.34 17.31
N ASP A 18 16.42 8.67 17.18
CA ASP A 18 17.35 9.62 17.77
C ASP A 18 17.35 9.52 19.30
N ARG A 19 18.56 9.47 19.88
CA ARG A 19 18.75 9.30 21.31
C ARG A 19 18.44 10.60 22.04
N SER A 20 17.58 10.53 23.04
CA SER A 20 17.45 11.56 24.06
C SER A 20 18.48 11.32 25.19
N VAL A 21 18.77 12.35 25.98
CA VAL A 21 19.63 12.24 27.17
C VAL A 21 19.13 11.13 28.12
N LEU A 22 17.82 10.91 28.19
CA LEU A 22 17.20 9.86 29.00
C LEU A 22 17.39 8.43 28.43
N THR A 23 17.73 8.32 27.15
CA THR A 23 17.85 7.03 26.44
C THR A 23 19.28 6.71 25.96
N LEU A 24 20.28 7.37 26.56
CA LEU A 24 21.70 7.23 26.19
C LEU A 24 22.19 5.77 26.21
N PHE A 25 21.69 4.96 27.12
CA PHE A 25 22.08 3.55 27.30
C PHE A 25 21.14 2.54 26.61
N SER A 26 20.11 3.02 25.91
CA SER A 26 19.17 2.17 25.15
C SER A 26 19.27 2.41 23.65
N ARG A 27 18.90 1.40 22.86
CA ARG A 27 18.76 1.52 21.39
C ARG A 27 17.29 1.39 21.02
N GLY A 28 16.71 2.47 20.49
CA GLY A 28 15.37 2.45 19.94
C GLY A 28 15.40 2.27 18.42
N TYR A 29 14.46 1.51 17.90
CA TYR A 29 14.25 1.32 16.46
C TYR A 29 12.83 1.65 16.08
N LEU A 30 12.65 2.32 14.95
CA LEU A 30 11.38 2.45 14.26
C LEU A 30 11.31 1.34 13.21
N VAL A 31 10.41 0.39 13.41
CA VAL A 31 10.25 -0.76 12.51
C VAL A 31 8.93 -0.64 11.77
N PRO A 32 8.94 -0.49 10.42
CA PRO A 32 7.72 -0.52 9.62
C PRO A 32 7.06 -1.91 9.73
N GLN A 33 5.75 -1.92 9.93
CA GLN A 33 4.96 -3.16 9.98
C GLN A 33 3.67 -3.00 9.19
N PRO A 34 3.24 -4.01 8.40
CA PRO A 34 1.95 -3.99 7.72
C PRO A 34 0.80 -4.09 8.71
N TYR A 35 -0.34 -3.50 8.37
CA TYR A 35 -1.58 -3.66 9.14
C TYR A 35 -2.22 -5.07 8.99
N GLY A 36 -1.82 -5.83 7.97
CA GLY A 36 -2.38 -7.13 7.62
C GLY A 36 -3.37 -7.01 6.46
N VAL A 37 -4.65 -6.76 6.72
CA VAL A 37 -5.68 -6.63 5.68
C VAL A 37 -6.14 -5.18 5.58
N VAL A 38 -6.11 -4.62 4.36
CA VAL A 38 -6.50 -3.24 4.06
C VAL A 38 -7.63 -3.23 3.04
N LEU A 39 -8.65 -2.40 3.26
CA LEU A 39 -9.72 -2.16 2.31
C LEU A 39 -9.46 -0.88 1.51
N VAL A 40 -9.42 -1.00 0.18
CA VAL A 40 -9.36 0.13 -0.76
C VAL A 40 -10.71 0.31 -1.44
N ILE A 41 -11.37 1.44 -1.17
CA ILE A 41 -12.64 1.82 -1.82
C ILE A 41 -12.34 2.86 -2.89
N GLY A 42 -12.48 2.45 -4.16
CA GLY A 42 -12.29 3.32 -5.31
C GLY A 42 -13.46 4.28 -5.52
N THR A 43 -13.17 5.44 -6.10
CA THR A 43 -14.14 6.49 -6.41
C THR A 43 -14.56 6.45 -7.89
N TRP A 44 -15.62 7.17 -8.25
CA TRP A 44 -16.12 7.27 -9.63
C TRP A 44 -15.33 8.28 -10.47
N ASN A 45 -14.85 9.36 -9.84
CA ASN A 45 -13.95 10.32 -10.47
C ASN A 45 -12.51 9.78 -10.41
N TYR A 46 -11.81 9.77 -11.51
CA TYR A 46 -10.47 9.17 -11.63
C TYR A 46 -10.39 7.71 -11.16
N PRO A 47 -11.28 6.80 -11.64
CA PRO A 47 -11.48 5.47 -11.06
C PRO A 47 -10.20 4.61 -11.07
N PHE A 48 -9.35 4.73 -12.08
CA PHE A 48 -8.06 4.02 -12.13
C PHE A 48 -7.07 4.57 -11.11
N MET A 49 -6.85 5.88 -11.12
CA MET A 49 -5.85 6.51 -10.28
C MET A 49 -6.18 6.33 -8.79
N LEU A 50 -7.42 6.65 -8.39
CA LEU A 50 -7.84 6.59 -6.98
C LEU A 50 -8.13 5.17 -6.48
N THR A 51 -8.06 4.16 -7.35
CA THR A 51 -8.10 2.75 -6.94
C THR A 51 -6.72 2.12 -6.97
N LEU A 52 -5.94 2.31 -8.06
CA LEU A 52 -4.68 1.60 -8.24
C LEU A 52 -3.52 2.22 -7.46
N MET A 53 -3.52 3.53 -7.20
CA MET A 53 -2.46 4.17 -6.40
C MET A 53 -2.49 3.73 -4.94
N PRO A 54 -3.64 3.80 -4.22
CA PRO A 54 -3.72 3.28 -2.86
C PRO A 54 -3.48 1.77 -2.78
N LEU A 55 -3.95 1.01 -3.78
CA LEU A 55 -3.67 -0.42 -3.88
C LEU A 55 -2.16 -0.69 -3.94
N ALA A 56 -1.46 -0.01 -4.85
CA ALA A 56 -0.01 -0.17 -4.98
C ALA A 56 0.74 0.21 -3.68
N ALA A 57 0.32 1.29 -3.01
CA ALA A 57 0.90 1.70 -1.73
C ALA A 57 0.66 0.66 -0.63
N ALA A 58 -0.56 0.14 -0.51
CA ALA A 58 -0.91 -0.86 0.49
C ALA A 58 -0.16 -2.19 0.28
N LEU A 59 -0.04 -2.64 -0.97
CA LEU A 59 0.75 -3.83 -1.33
C LEU A 59 2.24 -3.62 -1.06
N SER A 60 2.78 -2.45 -1.39
CA SER A 60 4.18 -2.10 -1.13
C SER A 60 4.51 -2.11 0.37
N ALA A 61 3.53 -1.82 1.22
CA ALA A 61 3.67 -1.91 2.67
C ALA A 61 3.54 -3.35 3.22
N GLY A 62 3.34 -4.36 2.36
CA GLY A 62 3.24 -5.77 2.75
C GLY A 62 1.84 -6.19 3.23
N ASN A 63 0.79 -5.45 2.88
CA ASN A 63 -0.58 -5.79 3.25
C ASN A 63 -1.25 -6.68 2.20
N VAL A 64 -2.21 -7.49 2.65
CA VAL A 64 -3.24 -8.07 1.79
C VAL A 64 -4.32 -7.01 1.55
N VAL A 65 -4.82 -6.89 0.32
CA VAL A 65 -5.73 -5.79 -0.02
C VAL A 65 -7.04 -6.30 -0.60
N VAL A 66 -8.14 -5.88 0.01
CA VAL A 66 -9.48 -6.03 -0.55
C VAL A 66 -9.81 -4.77 -1.36
N VAL A 67 -10.10 -4.92 -2.63
CA VAL A 67 -10.40 -3.80 -3.53
C VAL A 67 -11.88 -3.75 -3.87
N LYS A 68 -12.51 -2.63 -3.58
CA LYS A 68 -13.91 -2.34 -3.97
C LYS A 68 -13.95 -1.13 -4.92
N PRO A 69 -13.95 -1.33 -6.24
CA PRO A 69 -14.12 -0.24 -7.19
C PRO A 69 -15.51 0.41 -7.09
N SER A 70 -15.67 1.60 -7.66
CA SER A 70 -16.92 2.35 -7.59
C SER A 70 -18.04 1.72 -8.44
N ASN A 71 -19.24 1.61 -7.87
CA ASN A 71 -20.43 1.16 -8.60
C ASN A 71 -20.96 2.23 -9.58
N VAL A 72 -20.58 3.49 -9.40
CA VAL A 72 -21.00 4.61 -10.25
C VAL A 72 -20.29 4.59 -11.61
N SER A 73 -19.17 3.90 -11.72
CA SER A 73 -18.40 3.70 -12.97
C SER A 73 -18.29 2.20 -13.32
N PRO A 74 -19.37 1.54 -13.74
CA PRO A 74 -19.42 0.09 -13.86
C PRO A 74 -18.45 -0.48 -14.90
N THR A 75 -18.21 0.22 -15.99
CA THR A 75 -17.28 -0.18 -17.05
C THR A 75 -15.83 -0.20 -16.52
N CYS A 76 -15.42 0.85 -15.82
CA CYS A 76 -14.08 0.91 -15.20
C CYS A 76 -13.94 -0.13 -14.10
N SER A 77 -14.97 -0.32 -13.27
CA SER A 77 -15.00 -1.34 -12.22
C SER A 77 -14.77 -2.75 -12.77
N LYS A 78 -15.49 -3.13 -13.83
CA LYS A 78 -15.34 -4.43 -14.50
C LYS A 78 -13.93 -4.61 -15.06
N LEU A 79 -13.38 -3.56 -15.69
CA LEU A 79 -12.03 -3.61 -16.25
C LEU A 79 -10.98 -3.75 -15.16
N ILE A 80 -11.05 -2.95 -14.08
CA ILE A 80 -10.14 -3.05 -12.93
C ILE A 80 -10.20 -4.46 -12.33
N SER A 81 -11.40 -4.98 -12.07
CA SER A 81 -11.57 -6.33 -11.52
C SER A 81 -11.00 -7.42 -12.41
N ARG A 82 -11.14 -7.30 -13.75
CA ARG A 82 -10.56 -8.23 -14.70
C ARG A 82 -9.03 -8.19 -14.66
N LEU A 83 -8.45 -6.98 -14.75
CA LEU A 83 -7.00 -6.81 -14.77
C LEU A 83 -6.36 -7.28 -13.46
N LEU A 84 -6.98 -6.99 -12.32
CA LEU A 84 -6.45 -7.48 -11.04
C LEU A 84 -6.44 -9.02 -10.96
N ARG A 85 -7.46 -9.69 -11.46
CA ARG A 85 -7.49 -11.17 -11.50
C ARG A 85 -6.50 -11.78 -12.50
N GLU A 86 -6.20 -11.06 -13.57
CA GLU A 86 -5.33 -11.54 -14.65
C GLU A 86 -3.85 -11.36 -14.30
N TYR A 87 -3.49 -10.28 -13.60
CA TYR A 87 -2.11 -9.87 -13.38
C TYR A 87 -1.65 -9.90 -11.92
N MET A 88 -2.56 -10.07 -10.97
CA MET A 88 -2.19 -10.20 -9.56
C MET A 88 -2.19 -11.65 -9.14
N ASP A 89 -1.24 -12.02 -8.28
CA ASP A 89 -1.15 -13.38 -7.74
C ASP A 89 -2.38 -13.68 -6.87
N PRO A 90 -3.12 -14.77 -7.14
CA PRO A 90 -4.24 -15.19 -6.32
C PRO A 90 -3.74 -15.91 -5.06
N THR A 91 -3.21 -15.16 -4.11
CA THR A 91 -2.84 -15.72 -2.78
C THR A 91 -4.03 -15.77 -1.84
#